data_a689ec361904d366307c6baeb70f37de
#
_entry.id   a689ec361904d366307c6baeb70f37de
#
_cell.length_a   1.000
_cell.length_b   1.000
_cell.length_c   1.000
_cell.angle_alpha   90.00
_cell.angle_beta   90.00
_cell.angle_gamma   90.00
#
_symmetry.space_group_name_H-M   'P 1'
#
loop_
_entity.id
_entity.type
_entity.pdbx_description
1 polymer ?
#
loop_
_entity_poly.entity_id
_entity_poly.type
_entity_poly.pdbx_seq_one_letter_code
_entity_poly.pdbx_strand_id
1 'polypeptide(L)'
;MNLPRRTLLKASAASLAPVAAWAQNAPTVPRTFAPERNDWRTYELTTHVQVTDVKGVTKLWLPIPDLDTDYQRTLHHHWSGNASTVNVVADAKQDVRMVYAEFPTSVEVPVLNLTSRFQTRNRVTDWQQPTPSAREAASTLKRSLQATELLPTDGIVRQTALQATQGAHTDLDKVRAIYHWVVVNAHREPKTRGCGVGDIKSMLETGDLSGKCADLNALFVGLCRACGVPARDVYGLRVAPSAFPYKELGANSANLKGAQHCRAEVWLSAYGWVPMDPADVLKVMRQETNEWIKDPKHALISPVMSGLFGRWEGNWVGWNTGHDVRLPGSASRAPIGFLMYPNGENASGRFDELSPDTFKYIISATEIRA
;
A
#
# COMPACT_ATOMS: atom_id res chain seq x y z
N MET A 1 -78.74 -54.00 12.89
CA MET A 1 -78.26 -54.07 14.27
C MET A 1 -76.90 -53.46 14.38
N ASN A 2 -76.74 -52.64 15.37
CA ASN A 2 -75.48 -51.94 15.78
C ASN A 2 -75.08 -50.71 14.99
N LEU A 3 -75.36 -49.56 15.60
CA LEU A 3 -74.91 -48.20 15.32
C LEU A 3 -73.42 -47.99 15.72
N PRO A 4 -72.65 -47.22 15.03
CA PRO A 4 -71.31 -46.81 15.49
C PRO A 4 -71.36 -45.49 16.27
N ARG A 5 -70.57 -45.43 17.33
CA ARG A 5 -70.37 -44.30 18.22
C ARG A 5 -69.60 -43.20 17.52
N ARG A 6 -70.11 -41.98 17.55
CA ARG A 6 -69.39 -40.75 17.17
C ARG A 6 -68.48 -40.36 18.30
N THR A 7 -67.12 -40.27 18.00
CA THR A 7 -66.10 -39.67 18.86
C THR A 7 -65.94 -38.23 18.48
N LEU A 8 -66.20 -37.30 19.38
CA LEU A 8 -65.88 -35.86 19.23
C LEU A 8 -64.41 -35.64 19.48
N LEU A 9 -63.69 -35.16 18.46
CA LEU A 9 -62.36 -34.59 18.60
C LEU A 9 -62.50 -33.12 18.99
N LYS A 10 -62.01 -32.77 20.19
CA LYS A 10 -61.81 -31.38 20.61
C LYS A 10 -60.52 -30.86 19.96
N ALA A 11 -60.59 -29.90 19.07
CA ALA A 11 -59.52 -29.20 18.55
C ALA A 11 -59.04 -28.09 19.53
N SER A 12 -57.89 -28.26 20.13
CA SER A 12 -57.22 -27.20 20.91
C SER A 12 -56.51 -26.30 19.97
N ALA A 13 -56.92 -25.07 19.81
CA ALA A 13 -56.21 -24.03 19.09
C ALA A 13 -55.03 -23.53 19.98
N ALA A 14 -53.80 -23.91 19.65
CA ALA A 14 -52.62 -23.34 20.24
C ALA A 14 -52.29 -22.02 19.50
N SER A 15 -52.45 -20.92 20.20
CA SER A 15 -52.06 -19.58 19.74
C SER A 15 -50.54 -19.47 19.76
N LEU A 16 -49.92 -19.50 18.59
CA LEU A 16 -48.51 -19.13 18.40
C LEU A 16 -48.37 -17.60 18.45
N ALA A 17 -47.90 -17.06 19.59
CA ALA A 17 -47.48 -15.69 19.67
C ALA A 17 -46.14 -15.53 18.88
N PRO A 18 -45.96 -14.49 18.04
CA PRO A 18 -44.68 -14.24 17.39
C PRO A 18 -43.66 -13.81 18.44
N VAL A 19 -42.65 -14.63 18.66
CA VAL A 19 -41.45 -14.21 19.37
C VAL A 19 -40.72 -13.23 18.48
N ALA A 20 -40.92 -11.93 18.73
CA ALA A 20 -40.09 -10.91 18.14
C ALA A 20 -38.62 -11.12 18.64
N ALA A 21 -37.78 -11.69 17.79
CA ALA A 21 -36.35 -11.75 18.03
C ALA A 21 -35.81 -10.33 18.04
N TRP A 22 -35.64 -9.79 19.22
CA TRP A 22 -34.83 -8.57 19.42
C TRP A 22 -33.40 -8.97 19.09
N ALA A 23 -32.96 -8.70 17.87
CA ALA A 23 -31.56 -8.66 17.55
C ALA A 23 -30.92 -7.57 18.43
N GLN A 24 -30.42 -7.95 19.59
CA GLN A 24 -29.62 -7.09 20.42
C GLN A 24 -28.38 -6.76 19.60
N ASN A 25 -28.33 -5.54 19.07
CA ASN A 25 -27.06 -4.96 18.63
C ASN A 25 -26.14 -4.96 19.83
N ALA A 26 -25.26 -5.94 19.91
CA ALA A 26 -24.17 -5.92 20.89
C ALA A 26 -23.45 -4.58 20.73
N PRO A 27 -23.18 -3.84 21.82
CA PRO A 27 -22.48 -2.59 21.73
C PRO A 27 -21.15 -2.86 21.04
N THR A 28 -20.99 -2.35 19.82
CA THR A 28 -19.70 -2.41 19.13
C THR A 28 -18.71 -1.60 19.94
N VAL A 29 -17.76 -2.28 20.59
CA VAL A 29 -16.66 -1.61 21.25
C VAL A 29 -16.03 -0.65 20.24
N PRO A 30 -15.92 0.65 20.54
CA PRO A 30 -15.35 1.60 19.61
C PRO A 30 -13.94 1.14 19.24
N ARG A 31 -13.71 0.88 17.96
CA ARG A 31 -12.38 0.54 17.50
C ARG A 31 -11.52 1.80 17.50
N THR A 32 -10.27 1.67 17.85
CA THR A 32 -9.29 2.76 17.83
C THR A 32 -8.22 2.46 16.79
N PHE A 33 -7.71 3.48 16.15
CA PHE A 33 -6.50 3.43 15.36
C PHE A 33 -5.65 4.66 15.69
N ALA A 34 -4.76 4.51 16.63
CA ALA A 34 -3.90 5.59 17.14
C ALA A 34 -2.47 5.04 17.38
N PRO A 35 -1.70 4.77 16.31
CA PRO A 35 -0.31 4.41 16.48
C PRO A 35 0.44 5.48 17.29
N GLU A 36 1.14 5.05 18.33
CA GLU A 36 2.04 5.86 19.12
C GLU A 36 3.48 5.44 18.85
N ARG A 37 4.45 6.32 19.13
CA ARG A 37 5.86 5.97 19.01
C ARG A 37 6.16 4.78 19.90
N ASN A 38 6.84 3.78 19.35
CA ASN A 38 7.22 2.56 20.02
C ASN A 38 8.70 2.23 19.77
N ASP A 39 9.17 1.18 20.40
CA ASP A 39 10.51 0.66 20.19
C ASP A 39 10.68 0.07 18.78
N TRP A 40 11.92 -0.04 18.36
CA TRP A 40 12.28 -0.67 17.10
C TRP A 40 11.95 -2.15 17.11
N ARG A 41 11.24 -2.60 16.06
CA ARG A 41 10.97 -4.01 15.79
C ARG A 41 11.88 -4.47 14.67
N THR A 42 12.55 -5.61 14.87
CA THR A 42 13.46 -6.19 13.88
C THR A 42 12.74 -7.25 13.08
N TYR A 43 12.87 -7.19 11.76
CA TYR A 43 12.32 -8.18 10.86
C TYR A 43 13.39 -8.76 9.95
N GLU A 44 13.19 -10.02 9.60
CA GLU A 44 13.87 -10.71 8.52
C GLU A 44 12.84 -11.05 7.45
N LEU A 45 13.06 -10.53 6.25
CA LEU A 45 12.19 -10.71 5.10
C LEU A 45 12.93 -11.55 4.06
N THR A 46 12.31 -12.61 3.60
CA THR A 46 12.84 -13.47 2.55
C THR A 46 11.96 -13.36 1.31
N THR A 47 12.59 -13.05 0.18
CA THR A 47 12.01 -13.11 -1.16
C THR A 47 12.66 -14.25 -1.91
N HIS A 48 11.88 -15.26 -2.27
CA HIS A 48 12.29 -16.39 -3.10
C HIS A 48 11.70 -16.22 -4.49
N VAL A 49 12.55 -16.25 -5.53
CA VAL A 49 12.14 -16.19 -6.93
C VAL A 49 12.64 -17.44 -7.64
N GLN A 50 11.75 -18.08 -8.40
CA GLN A 50 12.09 -19.21 -9.27
C GLN A 50 11.51 -18.96 -10.67
N VAL A 51 12.36 -19.01 -11.70
CA VAL A 51 11.94 -18.85 -13.08
C VAL A 51 11.88 -20.22 -13.75
N THR A 52 10.74 -20.55 -14.35
CA THR A 52 10.48 -21.85 -15.00
C THR A 52 10.38 -21.74 -16.51
N ASP A 53 10.06 -20.56 -17.07
CA ASP A 53 10.06 -20.30 -18.52
C ASP A 53 11.36 -19.57 -18.92
N VAL A 54 12.44 -20.34 -19.07
CA VAL A 54 13.78 -19.83 -19.37
C VAL A 54 13.97 -19.74 -20.87
N LYS A 55 14.29 -18.55 -21.38
CA LYS A 55 14.64 -18.30 -22.78
C LYS A 55 15.86 -17.37 -22.83
N GLY A 56 17.01 -17.96 -23.02
CA GLY A 56 18.28 -17.22 -23.04
C GLY A 56 18.72 -16.77 -21.64
N VAL A 57 19.46 -15.66 -21.59
CA VAL A 57 19.88 -15.04 -20.34
C VAL A 57 18.67 -14.55 -19.57
N THR A 58 18.58 -14.91 -18.29
CA THR A 58 17.52 -14.43 -17.39
C THR A 58 18.08 -13.39 -16.44
N LYS A 59 17.36 -12.30 -16.24
CA LYS A 59 17.71 -11.22 -15.32
C LYS A 59 16.59 -10.95 -14.33
N LEU A 60 16.94 -10.67 -13.09
CA LEU A 60 16.01 -10.35 -12.02
C LEU A 60 16.40 -9.02 -11.34
N TRP A 61 15.40 -8.25 -10.93
CA TRP A 61 15.53 -7.05 -10.09
C TRP A 61 14.55 -7.16 -8.92
N LEU A 62 15.08 -7.21 -7.71
CA LEU A 62 14.28 -7.35 -6.50
C LEU A 62 14.35 -6.07 -5.68
N PRO A 63 13.18 -5.52 -5.26
CA PRO A 63 13.18 -4.40 -4.33
C PRO A 63 13.81 -4.80 -3.00
N ILE A 64 14.50 -3.85 -2.38
CA ILE A 64 15.12 -4.00 -1.06
C ILE A 64 14.68 -2.87 -0.13
N PRO A 65 14.63 -3.10 1.19
CA PRO A 65 14.53 -2.00 2.15
C PRO A 65 15.72 -1.06 1.98
N ASP A 66 15.50 0.17 1.51
CA ASP A 66 16.60 1.11 1.23
C ASP A 66 16.34 2.50 1.83
N LEU A 67 15.31 2.62 2.65
CA LEU A 67 15.02 3.85 3.37
C LEU A 67 15.70 3.84 4.74
N ASP A 68 16.49 4.90 5.01
CA ASP A 68 17.04 5.18 6.35
C ASP A 68 16.36 6.45 6.88
N THR A 69 15.47 6.26 7.84
CA THR A 69 14.56 7.29 8.32
C THR A 69 14.39 7.20 9.84
N ASP A 70 13.58 8.09 10.39
CA ASP A 70 13.21 8.03 11.82
C ASP A 70 12.29 6.85 12.17
N TYR A 71 11.76 6.12 11.18
CA TYR A 71 10.84 5.00 11.36
C TYR A 71 11.31 3.69 10.73
N GLN A 72 12.36 3.69 9.93
CA GLN A 72 12.93 2.51 9.30
C GLN A 72 14.46 2.58 9.24
N ARG A 73 15.12 1.44 9.44
CA ARG A 73 16.57 1.25 9.28
C ARG A 73 16.85 -0.04 8.57
N THR A 74 17.72 0.02 7.57
CA THR A 74 18.24 -1.17 6.89
C THR A 74 19.46 -1.67 7.64
N LEU A 75 19.52 -2.98 7.92
CA LEU A 75 20.67 -3.59 8.61
C LEU A 75 21.60 -4.28 7.61
N HIS A 76 21.09 -5.29 6.88
CA HIS A 76 21.87 -5.98 5.86
C HIS A 76 20.98 -6.75 4.88
N HIS A 77 21.58 -7.10 3.75
CA HIS A 77 21.01 -8.01 2.77
C HIS A 77 21.95 -9.20 2.59
N HIS A 78 21.36 -10.36 2.39
CA HIS A 78 22.06 -11.60 2.05
C HIS A 78 21.29 -12.31 0.93
N TRP A 79 22.01 -12.96 0.01
CA TRP A 79 21.39 -13.71 -1.06
C TRP A 79 22.09 -15.05 -1.29
N SER A 80 21.35 -16.00 -1.83
CA SER A 80 21.82 -17.29 -2.28
C SER A 80 21.04 -17.72 -3.51
N GLY A 81 21.61 -18.63 -4.28
CA GLY A 81 20.98 -19.11 -5.51
C GLY A 81 22.03 -19.56 -6.52
N ASN A 82 21.65 -19.65 -7.78
CA ASN A 82 22.50 -20.15 -8.86
C ASN A 82 22.77 -19.09 -9.95
N ALA A 83 22.60 -17.81 -9.63
CA ALA A 83 22.97 -16.70 -10.51
C ALA A 83 24.50 -16.63 -10.67
N SER A 84 24.98 -16.28 -11.88
CA SER A 84 26.38 -16.02 -12.12
C SER A 84 26.85 -14.67 -11.59
N THR A 85 25.91 -13.72 -11.46
CA THR A 85 26.18 -12.37 -10.96
C THR A 85 25.03 -11.95 -10.07
N VAL A 86 25.34 -11.43 -8.87
CA VAL A 86 24.37 -10.77 -8.00
C VAL A 86 25.01 -9.52 -7.40
N ASN A 87 24.39 -8.36 -7.59
CA ASN A 87 24.86 -7.08 -7.11
C ASN A 87 23.72 -6.18 -6.67
N VAL A 88 23.99 -5.23 -5.78
CA VAL A 88 23.11 -4.08 -5.58
C VAL A 88 23.41 -3.04 -6.66
N VAL A 89 22.39 -2.69 -7.42
CA VAL A 89 22.46 -1.68 -8.49
C VAL A 89 21.47 -0.55 -8.19
N ALA A 90 21.60 0.57 -8.88
CA ALA A 90 20.74 1.73 -8.67
C ALA A 90 20.26 2.36 -9.98
N ASP A 91 19.01 2.81 -10.00
CA ASP A 91 18.60 3.91 -10.87
C ASP A 91 18.97 5.24 -10.20
N ALA A 92 20.11 5.79 -10.60
CA ALA A 92 20.64 7.02 -10.00
C ALA A 92 19.74 8.24 -10.22
N LYS A 93 18.88 8.25 -11.26
CA LYS A 93 17.97 9.36 -11.53
C LYS A 93 16.84 9.41 -10.51
N GLN A 94 16.32 8.23 -10.14
CA GLN A 94 15.20 8.10 -9.21
C GLN A 94 15.66 7.81 -7.78
N ASP A 95 16.95 7.58 -7.57
CA ASP A 95 17.52 7.20 -6.28
C ASP A 95 16.89 5.90 -5.74
N VAL A 96 16.81 4.89 -6.62
CA VAL A 96 16.20 3.59 -6.31
C VAL A 96 17.26 2.50 -6.41
N ARG A 97 17.53 1.85 -5.28
CA ARG A 97 18.44 0.70 -5.21
C ARG A 97 17.64 -0.61 -5.22
N MET A 98 18.24 -1.64 -5.83
CA MET A 98 17.64 -2.96 -5.99
C MET A 98 18.70 -4.03 -6.09
N VAL A 99 18.39 -5.26 -5.75
CA VAL A 99 19.26 -6.41 -6.06
C VAL A 99 19.03 -6.82 -7.50
N TYR A 100 20.12 -6.84 -8.28
CA TYR A 100 20.17 -7.36 -9.64
C TYR A 100 20.84 -8.74 -9.63
N ALA A 101 20.25 -9.69 -10.36
CA ALA A 101 20.85 -11.00 -10.59
C ALA A 101 20.77 -11.37 -12.08
N GLU A 102 21.84 -12.04 -12.58
CA GLU A 102 21.93 -12.52 -13.94
C GLU A 102 22.25 -14.03 -13.96
N PHE A 103 21.52 -14.74 -14.82
CA PHE A 103 21.63 -16.18 -14.99
C PHE A 103 21.97 -16.47 -16.46
N PRO A 104 23.07 -17.17 -16.72
CA PRO A 104 23.45 -17.55 -18.08
C PRO A 104 22.49 -18.59 -18.65
N THR A 105 22.54 -18.75 -19.97
CA THR A 105 21.69 -19.69 -20.72
C THR A 105 21.81 -21.14 -20.28
N SER A 106 22.91 -21.51 -19.61
CA SER A 106 23.16 -22.85 -19.07
C SER A 106 22.38 -23.16 -17.79
N VAL A 107 21.73 -22.18 -17.18
CA VAL A 107 20.92 -22.37 -15.96
C VAL A 107 19.49 -22.68 -16.37
N GLU A 108 19.07 -23.94 -16.21
CA GLU A 108 17.73 -24.41 -16.58
C GLU A 108 16.64 -23.87 -15.66
N VAL A 109 16.93 -23.68 -14.39
CA VAL A 109 15.99 -23.17 -13.38
C VAL A 109 16.69 -22.07 -12.57
N PRO A 110 16.59 -20.80 -12.98
CA PRO A 110 17.07 -19.66 -12.22
C PRO A 110 16.38 -19.57 -10.86
N VAL A 111 17.17 -19.53 -9.78
CA VAL A 111 16.68 -19.40 -8.40
C VAL A 111 17.48 -18.31 -7.69
N LEU A 112 16.76 -17.38 -7.07
CA LEU A 112 17.34 -16.37 -6.18
C LEU A 112 16.56 -16.31 -4.87
N ASN A 113 17.26 -16.42 -3.76
CA ASN A 113 16.77 -16.14 -2.42
C ASN A 113 17.41 -14.84 -1.95
N LEU A 114 16.62 -13.86 -1.61
CA LEU A 114 17.07 -12.60 -1.03
C LEU A 114 16.50 -12.48 0.38
N THR A 115 17.36 -12.38 1.37
CA THR A 115 17.00 -12.13 2.76
C THR A 115 17.47 -10.73 3.16
N SER A 116 16.53 -9.90 3.62
CA SER A 116 16.79 -8.54 4.09
C SER A 116 16.44 -8.42 5.55
N ARG A 117 17.36 -7.95 6.39
CA ARG A 117 17.09 -7.62 7.78
C ARG A 117 17.02 -6.12 7.96
N PHE A 118 15.97 -5.67 8.64
CA PHE A 118 15.68 -4.26 8.84
C PHE A 118 14.92 -4.05 10.15
N GLN A 119 14.80 -2.81 10.55
CA GLN A 119 14.01 -2.38 11.69
C GLN A 119 12.94 -1.38 11.26
N THR A 120 11.77 -1.49 11.86
CA THR A 120 10.69 -0.50 11.73
C THR A 120 10.12 -0.15 13.09
N ARG A 121 9.47 0.99 13.14
CA ARG A 121 8.63 1.42 14.27
C ARG A 121 7.48 2.28 13.79
N ASN A 122 6.51 2.51 14.68
CA ASN A 122 5.41 3.42 14.36
C ASN A 122 5.94 4.82 14.08
N ARG A 123 5.37 5.47 13.08
CA ARG A 123 5.65 6.85 12.74
C ARG A 123 4.50 7.74 13.16
N VAL A 124 4.83 8.85 13.85
CA VAL A 124 3.84 9.75 14.41
C VAL A 124 4.29 11.17 14.22
N THR A 125 3.45 11.99 13.59
CA THR A 125 3.61 13.45 13.54
C THR A 125 3.01 14.06 14.79
N ASP A 126 3.82 14.82 15.53
CA ASP A 126 3.34 15.61 16.65
C ASP A 126 2.86 16.97 16.15
N TRP A 127 1.55 17.12 16.02
CA TRP A 127 0.93 18.34 15.53
C TRP A 127 1.03 19.52 16.50
N GLN A 128 1.35 19.26 17.77
CA GLN A 128 1.48 20.29 18.80
C GLN A 128 2.91 20.82 18.91
N GLN A 129 3.88 20.06 18.42
CA GLN A 129 5.30 20.41 18.45
C GLN A 129 5.88 20.51 17.04
N PRO A 130 5.63 21.64 16.34
CA PRO A 130 6.27 21.85 15.06
C PRO A 130 7.79 21.83 15.22
N THR A 131 8.49 21.19 14.29
CA THR A 131 9.94 21.10 14.24
C THR A 131 10.47 22.08 13.19
N PRO A 132 10.66 23.36 13.49
CA PRO A 132 11.02 24.39 12.51
C PRO A 132 12.37 24.14 11.84
N SER A 133 13.17 23.21 12.37
CA SER A 133 14.49 22.82 11.85
C SER A 133 14.45 21.61 10.94
N ALA A 134 13.28 21.06 10.59
CA ALA A 134 13.19 20.00 9.61
C ALA A 134 13.83 20.49 8.30
N ARG A 135 14.95 19.88 7.92
CA ARG A 135 15.68 20.21 6.69
C ARG A 135 15.61 19.01 5.77
N GLU A 136 15.27 19.30 4.54
CA GLU A 136 15.37 18.33 3.44
C GLU A 136 16.19 18.94 2.33
N ALA A 137 16.91 18.11 1.58
CA ALA A 137 17.67 18.58 0.44
C ALA A 137 16.75 19.23 -0.60
N ALA A 138 17.14 20.42 -1.08
CA ALA A 138 16.34 21.14 -2.08
C ALA A 138 16.09 20.30 -3.34
N SER A 139 17.02 19.43 -3.71
CA SER A 139 16.88 18.48 -4.83
C SER A 139 15.76 17.46 -4.56
N THR A 140 15.64 16.96 -3.34
CA THR A 140 14.57 16.01 -2.94
C THR A 140 13.20 16.70 -2.99
N LEU A 141 13.09 17.90 -2.43
CA LEU A 141 11.84 18.68 -2.47
C LEU A 141 11.45 19.02 -3.92
N LYS A 142 12.42 19.44 -4.74
CA LYS A 142 12.20 19.72 -6.16
C LYS A 142 11.70 18.48 -6.89
N ARG A 143 12.30 17.30 -6.68
CA ARG A 143 11.87 16.03 -7.26
C ARG A 143 10.44 15.68 -6.84
N SER A 144 10.10 15.92 -5.59
CA SER A 144 8.77 15.65 -5.02
C SER A 144 7.68 16.64 -5.44
N LEU A 145 8.02 17.63 -6.28
CA LEU A 145 7.10 18.54 -6.97
C LEU A 145 7.00 18.26 -8.47
N GLN A 146 7.90 17.43 -9.03
CA GLN A 146 7.94 17.18 -10.46
C GLN A 146 6.82 16.25 -10.91
N ALA A 147 6.33 16.51 -12.12
CA ALA A 147 5.49 15.54 -12.83
C ALA A 147 6.31 14.28 -13.16
N THR A 148 5.63 13.15 -13.25
CA THR A 148 6.13 11.89 -13.80
C THR A 148 5.17 11.41 -14.89
N GLU A 149 5.50 10.33 -15.58
CA GLU A 149 4.68 9.84 -16.70
C GLU A 149 3.21 9.61 -16.27
N LEU A 150 3.01 8.97 -15.11
CA LEU A 150 1.68 8.61 -14.60
C LEU A 150 1.08 9.66 -13.65
N LEU A 151 1.89 10.60 -13.15
CA LEU A 151 1.47 11.68 -12.26
C LEU A 151 1.77 13.06 -12.89
N PRO A 152 1.05 13.51 -13.91
CA PRO A 152 1.16 14.87 -14.39
C PRO A 152 0.65 15.86 -13.33
N THR A 153 1.15 17.09 -13.37
CA THR A 153 0.80 18.16 -12.41
C THR A 153 0.07 19.33 -13.04
N ASP A 154 -0.31 19.20 -14.29
CA ASP A 154 -1.04 20.18 -15.09
C ASP A 154 -2.42 19.67 -15.53
N GLY A 155 -3.07 20.34 -16.49
CA GLY A 155 -4.33 19.93 -17.07
C GLY A 155 -5.41 19.64 -16.02
N ILE A 156 -6.11 18.50 -16.20
CA ILE A 156 -7.20 18.08 -15.31
C ILE A 156 -6.74 17.84 -13.87
N VAL A 157 -5.49 17.38 -13.68
CA VAL A 157 -4.94 17.17 -12.33
C VAL A 157 -4.84 18.48 -11.57
N ARG A 158 -4.31 19.53 -12.22
CA ARG A 158 -4.23 20.86 -11.61
C ARG A 158 -5.63 21.47 -11.37
N GLN A 159 -6.54 21.32 -12.31
CA GLN A 159 -7.92 21.79 -12.14
C GLN A 159 -8.58 21.15 -10.93
N THR A 160 -8.48 19.83 -10.80
CA THR A 160 -9.03 19.07 -9.66
C THR A 160 -8.36 19.47 -8.35
N ALA A 161 -7.03 19.65 -8.34
CA ALA A 161 -6.30 20.07 -7.14
C ALA A 161 -6.76 21.45 -6.66
N LEU A 162 -6.89 22.43 -7.58
CA LEU A 162 -7.38 23.78 -7.25
C LEU A 162 -8.82 23.77 -6.75
N GLN A 163 -9.68 22.94 -7.34
CA GLN A 163 -11.05 22.77 -6.89
C GLN A 163 -11.11 22.16 -5.48
N ALA A 164 -10.35 21.08 -5.26
CA ALA A 164 -10.31 20.40 -3.97
C ALA A 164 -9.75 21.28 -2.83
N THR A 165 -8.87 22.23 -3.18
CA THR A 165 -8.19 23.13 -2.21
C THR A 165 -8.81 24.53 -2.15
N GLN A 166 -10.00 24.73 -2.71
CA GLN A 166 -10.68 26.03 -2.65
C GLN A 166 -10.88 26.48 -1.20
N GLY A 167 -10.40 27.69 -0.85
CA GLY A 167 -10.44 28.23 0.50
C GLY A 167 -9.32 27.74 1.44
N ALA A 168 -8.41 26.89 0.98
CA ALA A 168 -7.23 26.50 1.74
C ALA A 168 -6.16 27.60 1.69
N HIS A 169 -5.61 28.00 2.84
CA HIS A 169 -4.65 29.08 2.95
C HIS A 169 -3.22 28.62 3.19
N THR A 170 -3.05 27.46 3.86
CA THR A 170 -1.74 26.90 4.18
C THR A 170 -1.53 25.56 3.44
N ASP A 171 -0.29 25.11 3.35
CA ASP A 171 -0.01 23.80 2.78
C ASP A 171 -0.67 22.65 3.58
N LEU A 172 -0.75 22.79 4.91
CA LEU A 172 -1.49 21.85 5.74
C LEU A 172 -2.99 21.84 5.42
N ASP A 173 -3.60 23.00 5.16
CA ASP A 173 -5.01 23.08 4.76
C ASP A 173 -5.24 22.43 3.40
N LYS A 174 -4.33 22.69 2.42
CA LYS A 174 -4.38 22.01 1.11
C LYS A 174 -4.29 20.49 1.23
N VAL A 175 -3.32 20.00 2.00
CA VAL A 175 -3.14 18.55 2.23
C VAL A 175 -4.37 17.93 2.87
N ARG A 176 -4.94 18.58 3.87
CA ARG A 176 -6.17 18.11 4.56
C ARG A 176 -7.37 18.08 3.60
N ALA A 177 -7.51 19.12 2.79
CA ALA A 177 -8.58 19.22 1.81
C ALA A 177 -8.46 18.12 0.73
N ILE A 178 -7.26 17.89 0.19
CA ILE A 178 -6.99 16.83 -0.80
C ILE A 178 -7.18 15.43 -0.19
N TYR A 179 -6.68 15.20 1.03
CA TYR A 179 -6.87 13.93 1.72
C TYR A 179 -8.35 13.59 1.89
N HIS A 180 -9.12 14.56 2.37
CA HIS A 180 -10.57 14.42 2.50
C HIS A 180 -11.24 14.22 1.14
N TRP A 181 -10.84 14.99 0.13
CA TRP A 181 -11.38 14.88 -1.23
C TRP A 181 -11.18 13.48 -1.81
N VAL A 182 -9.98 12.90 -1.67
CA VAL A 182 -9.68 11.54 -2.13
C VAL A 182 -10.55 10.51 -1.39
N VAL A 183 -10.66 10.60 -0.05
CA VAL A 183 -11.47 9.65 0.74
C VAL A 183 -12.96 9.72 0.39
N VAL A 184 -13.47 10.89 0.01
CA VAL A 184 -14.90 11.07 -0.31
C VAL A 184 -15.23 10.70 -1.75
N ASN A 185 -14.32 10.98 -2.70
CA ASN A 185 -14.61 10.86 -4.14
C ASN A 185 -14.05 9.56 -4.77
N ALA A 186 -13.00 8.98 -4.20
CA ALA A 186 -12.41 7.76 -4.72
C ALA A 186 -12.90 6.52 -3.95
N HIS A 187 -12.61 5.33 -4.45
CA HIS A 187 -12.94 4.10 -3.77
C HIS A 187 -12.01 2.93 -4.09
N ARG A 188 -11.90 2.02 -3.14
CA ARG A 188 -11.16 0.77 -3.30
C ARG A 188 -11.90 -0.18 -4.23
N GLU A 189 -11.24 -0.64 -5.32
CA GLU A 189 -11.72 -1.72 -6.20
C GLU A 189 -10.92 -3.01 -5.94
N PRO A 190 -11.51 -4.01 -5.26
CA PRO A 190 -10.81 -5.25 -4.93
C PRO A 190 -10.34 -6.06 -6.15
N LYS A 191 -10.97 -5.88 -7.31
CA LYS A 191 -10.64 -6.61 -8.54
C LYS A 191 -9.49 -5.98 -9.32
N THR A 192 -9.06 -4.76 -9.00
CA THR A 192 -7.88 -4.14 -9.62
C THR A 192 -6.69 -5.07 -9.52
N ARG A 193 -5.97 -5.25 -10.62
CA ARG A 193 -4.82 -6.13 -10.69
C ARG A 193 -3.63 -5.56 -9.90
N GLY A 194 -2.97 -6.39 -9.12
CA GLY A 194 -1.88 -5.95 -8.24
C GLY A 194 -2.32 -4.82 -7.31
N CYS A 195 -1.53 -3.75 -7.25
CA CYS A 195 -1.82 -2.53 -6.50
C CYS A 195 -2.39 -1.38 -7.37
N GLY A 196 -2.66 -1.65 -8.65
CA GLY A 196 -3.02 -0.65 -9.65
C GLY A 196 -1.80 -0.11 -10.39
N VAL A 197 -2.03 0.84 -11.27
CA VAL A 197 -1.01 1.42 -12.17
C VAL A 197 -0.58 2.82 -11.71
N GLY A 198 -1.51 3.58 -11.15
CA GLY A 198 -1.27 4.95 -10.70
C GLY A 198 -1.39 6.00 -11.80
N ASP A 199 -2.12 5.74 -12.89
CA ASP A 199 -2.39 6.72 -13.95
C ASP A 199 -3.51 7.67 -13.52
N ILE A 200 -3.13 8.72 -12.80
CA ILE A 200 -4.08 9.67 -12.20
C ILE A 200 -4.78 10.55 -13.25
N LYS A 201 -4.14 10.77 -14.40
CA LYS A 201 -4.76 11.53 -15.48
C LYS A 201 -5.93 10.75 -16.07
N SER A 202 -5.71 9.49 -16.41
CA SER A 202 -6.75 8.60 -16.92
C SER A 202 -7.90 8.46 -15.93
N MET A 203 -7.61 8.29 -14.62
CA MET A 203 -8.63 8.23 -13.57
C MET A 203 -9.53 9.47 -13.57
N LEU A 204 -8.94 10.66 -13.64
CA LEU A 204 -9.68 11.93 -13.62
C LEU A 204 -10.43 12.21 -14.94
N GLU A 205 -9.86 11.90 -16.09
CA GLU A 205 -10.49 12.10 -17.41
C GLU A 205 -11.69 11.17 -17.62
N THR A 206 -11.60 9.93 -17.15
CA THR A 206 -12.71 8.97 -17.24
C THR A 206 -13.76 9.15 -16.16
N GLY A 207 -13.40 9.83 -15.05
CA GLY A 207 -14.24 9.91 -13.85
C GLY A 207 -14.29 8.60 -13.03
N ASP A 208 -13.54 7.57 -13.43
CA ASP A 208 -13.38 6.34 -12.65
C ASP A 208 -12.24 6.50 -11.64
N LEU A 209 -12.59 6.90 -10.43
CA LEU A 209 -11.66 7.09 -9.31
C LEU A 209 -11.54 5.82 -8.46
N SER A 210 -11.77 4.66 -9.06
CA SER A 210 -11.60 3.37 -8.41
C SER A 210 -10.16 2.85 -8.56
N GLY A 211 -9.72 2.02 -7.61
CA GLY A 211 -8.41 1.40 -7.72
C GLY A 211 -7.90 0.78 -6.44
N LYS A 212 -6.60 0.54 -6.39
CA LYS A 212 -5.89 0.09 -5.19
C LYS A 212 -4.88 1.12 -4.71
N CYS A 213 -3.95 0.70 -3.85
CA CYS A 213 -3.08 1.66 -3.15
C CYS A 213 -2.23 2.51 -4.10
N ALA A 214 -1.71 1.93 -5.22
CA ALA A 214 -0.91 2.69 -6.16
C ALA A 214 -1.74 3.75 -6.92
N ASP A 215 -3.02 3.44 -7.22
CA ASP A 215 -3.92 4.41 -7.86
C ASP A 215 -4.34 5.51 -6.88
N LEU A 216 -4.77 5.11 -5.69
CA LEU A 216 -5.40 6.02 -4.71
C LEU A 216 -4.39 6.94 -4.02
N ASN A 217 -3.19 6.43 -3.66
CA ASN A 217 -2.13 7.26 -3.10
C ASN A 217 -1.45 8.11 -4.17
N ALA A 218 -1.26 7.59 -5.40
CA ALA A 218 -0.77 8.39 -6.52
C ALA A 218 -1.70 9.58 -6.83
N LEU A 219 -3.03 9.38 -6.79
CA LEU A 219 -4.00 10.46 -6.94
C LEU A 219 -3.81 11.53 -5.86
N PHE A 220 -3.67 11.13 -4.60
CA PHE A 220 -3.38 12.05 -3.50
C PHE A 220 -2.06 12.81 -3.71
N VAL A 221 -0.98 12.08 -4.04
CA VAL A 221 0.36 12.66 -4.28
C VAL A 221 0.34 13.64 -5.46
N GLY A 222 -0.28 13.25 -6.58
CA GLY A 222 -0.35 14.09 -7.78
C GLY A 222 -1.13 15.39 -7.55
N LEU A 223 -2.25 15.33 -6.83
CA LEU A 223 -3.04 16.52 -6.45
C LEU A 223 -2.23 17.43 -5.50
N CYS A 224 -1.49 16.89 -4.54
CA CYS A 224 -0.61 17.67 -3.68
C CYS A 224 0.50 18.37 -4.48
N ARG A 225 1.19 17.65 -5.38
CA ARG A 225 2.22 18.23 -6.27
C ARG A 225 1.64 19.34 -7.14
N ALA A 226 0.46 19.13 -7.71
CA ALA A 226 -0.20 20.09 -8.60
C ALA A 226 -0.58 21.41 -7.91
N CYS A 227 -0.79 21.42 -6.58
CA CYS A 227 -1.01 22.66 -5.81
C CYS A 227 0.23 23.16 -5.06
N GLY A 228 1.42 22.66 -5.42
CA GLY A 228 2.72 23.15 -4.95
C GLY A 228 3.18 22.55 -3.60
N VAL A 229 2.56 21.50 -3.10
CA VAL A 229 3.00 20.77 -1.90
C VAL A 229 3.88 19.60 -2.29
N PRO A 230 5.17 19.54 -1.87
CA PRO A 230 6.02 18.39 -2.17
C PRO A 230 5.42 17.12 -1.58
N ALA A 231 5.23 16.11 -2.43
CA ALA A 231 4.63 14.84 -2.03
C ALA A 231 5.27 13.67 -2.79
N ARG A 232 5.26 12.48 -2.18
CA ARG A 232 5.82 11.27 -2.77
C ARG A 232 5.07 10.03 -2.32
N ASP A 233 4.96 9.05 -3.21
CA ASP A 233 4.62 7.69 -2.83
C ASP A 233 5.82 7.04 -2.15
N VAL A 234 5.56 6.16 -1.21
CA VAL A 234 6.55 5.28 -0.60
C VAL A 234 6.11 3.86 -0.87
N TYR A 235 6.78 3.22 -1.82
CA TYR A 235 6.48 1.85 -2.24
C TYR A 235 7.03 0.86 -1.22
N GLY A 236 6.25 -0.17 -0.87
CA GLY A 236 6.63 -1.08 0.20
C GLY A 236 5.77 -2.31 0.34
N LEU A 237 5.86 -2.93 1.51
CA LEU A 237 5.22 -4.20 1.81
C LEU A 237 4.76 -4.23 3.27
N ARG A 238 3.56 -4.75 3.54
CA ARG A 238 3.18 -5.12 4.92
C ARG A 238 3.90 -6.38 5.32
N VAL A 239 4.40 -6.41 6.55
CA VAL A 239 5.22 -7.52 7.05
C VAL A 239 4.63 -8.24 8.26
N ALA A 240 3.58 -7.68 8.86
CA ALA A 240 2.95 -8.25 10.05
C ALA A 240 1.45 -7.89 10.13
N PRO A 241 0.66 -8.59 10.96
CA PRO A 241 -0.67 -8.16 11.34
C PRO A 241 -0.66 -6.75 11.94
N SER A 242 -1.79 -6.05 11.84
CA SER A 242 -1.99 -4.81 12.58
C SER A 242 -2.11 -5.09 14.08
N ALA A 243 -1.54 -4.23 14.91
CA ALA A 243 -1.74 -4.24 16.36
C ALA A 243 -3.12 -3.66 16.76
N PHE A 244 -3.81 -3.04 15.80
CA PHE A 244 -5.15 -2.49 15.97
C PHE A 244 -6.21 -3.45 15.42
N PRO A 245 -7.48 -3.34 15.87
CA PRO A 245 -8.54 -4.26 15.48
C PRO A 245 -9.05 -4.01 14.04
N TYR A 246 -8.12 -3.87 13.09
CA TYR A 246 -8.38 -3.69 11.66
C TYR A 246 -7.58 -4.71 10.85
N LYS A 247 -8.29 -5.76 10.37
CA LYS A 247 -7.65 -6.85 9.61
C LYS A 247 -7.05 -6.37 8.29
N GLU A 248 -7.69 -5.37 7.67
CA GLU A 248 -7.26 -4.85 6.38
C GLU A 248 -6.00 -3.98 6.44
N LEU A 249 -5.57 -3.56 7.63
CA LEU A 249 -4.34 -2.82 7.85
C LEU A 249 -3.12 -3.70 8.17
N GLY A 250 -3.30 -5.01 8.21
CA GLY A 250 -2.23 -5.99 8.45
C GLY A 250 -1.99 -6.93 7.28
N ALA A 251 -1.05 -7.88 7.49
CA ALA A 251 -0.76 -8.97 6.58
C ALA A 251 -0.41 -10.26 7.35
N ASN A 252 -0.54 -11.40 6.69
CA ASN A 252 -0.05 -12.68 7.20
C ASN A 252 1.45 -12.81 6.87
N SER A 253 2.31 -12.73 7.86
CA SER A 253 3.77 -12.74 7.70
C SER A 253 4.32 -13.98 7.00
N ALA A 254 3.62 -15.12 7.10
CA ALA A 254 4.04 -16.36 6.45
C ALA A 254 3.81 -16.35 4.92
N ASN A 255 2.92 -15.50 4.44
CA ASN A 255 2.62 -15.36 3.01
C ASN A 255 2.28 -13.91 2.67
N LEU A 256 3.27 -13.20 2.15
CA LEU A 256 3.18 -11.78 1.79
C LEU A 256 3.03 -11.56 0.27
N LYS A 257 2.68 -12.59 -0.50
CA LYS A 257 2.53 -12.54 -1.96
C LYS A 257 1.59 -11.42 -2.44
N GLY A 258 0.59 -11.05 -1.66
CA GLY A 258 -0.38 -9.99 -1.96
C GLY A 258 -0.36 -8.82 -0.96
N ALA A 259 0.74 -8.67 -0.21
CA ALA A 259 0.87 -7.69 0.86
C ALA A 259 1.57 -6.37 0.43
N GLN A 260 1.89 -6.25 -0.86
CA GLN A 260 2.44 -5.00 -1.40
C GLN A 260 1.48 -3.85 -1.11
N HIS A 261 2.05 -2.75 -0.64
CA HIS A 261 1.30 -1.58 -0.29
C HIS A 261 2.18 -0.33 -0.34
N CYS A 262 1.82 0.64 -1.16
CA CYS A 262 2.42 1.96 -1.09
C CYS A 262 1.68 2.84 -0.09
N ARG A 263 2.41 3.79 0.48
CA ARG A 263 1.91 4.85 1.34
C ARG A 263 2.31 6.20 0.73
N ALA A 264 1.86 7.30 1.28
CA ALA A 264 2.20 8.63 0.79
C ALA A 264 2.83 9.49 1.88
N GLU A 265 3.72 10.39 1.49
CA GLU A 265 4.28 11.43 2.35
C GLU A 265 4.11 12.80 1.71
N VAL A 266 3.87 13.80 2.53
CA VAL A 266 3.89 15.20 2.15
C VAL A 266 4.91 15.97 2.97
N TRP A 267 5.59 16.94 2.35
CA TRP A 267 6.49 17.83 3.06
C TRP A 267 5.75 19.05 3.58
N LEU A 268 5.75 19.22 4.89
CA LEU A 268 5.27 20.42 5.55
C LEU A 268 6.45 21.07 6.27
N SER A 269 6.76 22.32 5.98
CA SER A 269 7.96 23.01 6.49
C SER A 269 8.07 23.00 8.01
N ALA A 270 6.95 22.96 8.71
CA ALA A 270 6.91 22.91 10.19
C ALA A 270 7.05 21.50 10.76
N TYR A 271 6.92 20.43 9.95
CA TYR A 271 6.85 19.05 10.44
C TYR A 271 7.78 18.08 9.71
N GLY A 272 8.39 18.51 8.60
CA GLY A 272 9.14 17.62 7.71
C GLY A 272 8.24 16.73 6.86
N TRP A 273 8.70 15.53 6.54
CA TRP A 273 7.90 14.52 5.84
C TRP A 273 6.82 13.96 6.78
N VAL A 274 5.57 14.17 6.43
CA VAL A 274 4.41 13.76 7.20
C VAL A 274 3.77 12.55 6.54
N PRO A 275 3.53 11.45 7.28
CA PRO A 275 2.94 10.23 6.77
C PRO A 275 1.44 10.40 6.47
N MET A 276 1.00 9.88 5.31
CA MET A 276 -0.38 9.89 4.84
C MET A 276 -0.74 8.54 4.24
N ASP A 277 -2.00 8.12 4.36
CA ASP A 277 -2.47 6.91 3.68
C ASP A 277 -4.00 6.92 3.45
N PRO A 278 -4.51 7.74 2.51
CA PRO A 278 -5.93 7.72 2.18
C PRO A 278 -6.37 6.40 1.54
N ALA A 279 -5.45 5.66 0.88
CA ALA A 279 -5.77 4.36 0.28
C ALA A 279 -6.15 3.29 1.31
N ASP A 280 -5.53 3.31 2.50
CA ASP A 280 -5.90 2.40 3.58
C ASP A 280 -7.24 2.77 4.23
N VAL A 281 -7.58 4.05 4.31
CA VAL A 281 -8.93 4.46 4.72
C VAL A 281 -9.97 3.84 3.78
N LEU A 282 -9.76 4.00 2.47
CA LEU A 282 -10.65 3.46 1.44
C LEU A 282 -10.68 1.93 1.44
N LYS A 283 -9.56 1.27 1.78
CA LYS A 283 -9.51 -0.17 1.95
C LYS A 283 -10.36 -0.63 3.12
N VAL A 284 -10.27 0.04 4.27
CA VAL A 284 -11.12 -0.25 5.44
C VAL A 284 -12.59 0.02 5.13
N MET A 285 -12.92 1.14 4.48
CA MET A 285 -14.29 1.45 4.04
C MET A 285 -14.90 0.34 3.19
N ARG A 286 -14.10 -0.30 2.34
CA ARG A 286 -14.57 -1.27 1.34
C ARG A 286 -14.53 -2.73 1.78
N GLN A 287 -13.56 -3.12 2.63
CA GLN A 287 -13.19 -4.52 2.84
C GLN A 287 -13.14 -4.96 4.31
N GLU A 288 -13.15 -4.03 5.28
CA GLU A 288 -13.07 -4.39 6.71
C GLU A 288 -14.31 -5.18 7.17
N THR A 289 -15.48 -4.87 6.60
CA THR A 289 -16.73 -5.57 6.81
C THR A 289 -17.23 -6.17 5.50
N ASN A 290 -18.31 -6.95 5.57
CA ASN A 290 -18.99 -7.46 4.37
C ASN A 290 -19.73 -6.36 3.60
N GLU A 291 -20.00 -5.24 4.26
CA GLU A 291 -20.71 -4.09 3.68
C GLU A 291 -19.72 -2.99 3.31
N TRP A 292 -19.99 -2.30 2.21
CA TRP A 292 -19.25 -1.11 1.84
C TRP A 292 -19.71 0.10 2.65
N ILE A 293 -18.87 0.53 3.60
CA ILE A 293 -19.12 1.72 4.42
C ILE A 293 -18.69 2.95 3.61
N LYS A 294 -19.65 3.76 3.15
CA LYS A 294 -19.37 4.95 2.33
C LYS A 294 -19.22 6.24 3.15
N ASP A 295 -19.71 6.25 4.38
CA ASP A 295 -19.61 7.43 5.24
C ASP A 295 -18.27 7.48 5.99
N PRO A 296 -17.38 8.47 5.71
CA PRO A 296 -16.11 8.62 6.40
C PRO A 296 -16.27 8.97 7.90
N LYS A 297 -17.47 9.40 8.33
CA LYS A 297 -17.77 9.68 9.74
C LYS A 297 -18.23 8.44 10.50
N HIS A 298 -18.44 7.32 9.82
CA HIS A 298 -18.82 6.06 10.46
C HIS A 298 -17.82 5.67 11.56
N ALA A 299 -18.31 5.11 12.67
CA ALA A 299 -17.51 4.78 13.85
C ALA A 299 -16.30 3.85 13.58
N LEU A 300 -16.37 3.00 12.55
CA LEU A 300 -15.23 2.18 12.10
C LEU A 300 -14.22 2.95 11.24
N ILE A 301 -14.62 4.01 10.56
CA ILE A 301 -13.79 4.71 9.58
C ILE A 301 -13.10 5.92 10.17
N SER A 302 -13.81 6.72 10.96
CA SER A 302 -13.31 7.96 11.54
C SER A 302 -11.98 7.80 12.29
N PRO A 303 -11.75 6.76 13.12
CA PRO A 303 -10.47 6.55 13.79
C PRO A 303 -9.31 6.30 12.80
N VAL A 304 -9.55 5.50 11.75
CA VAL A 304 -8.54 5.20 10.73
C VAL A 304 -8.26 6.43 9.88
N MET A 305 -9.29 7.15 9.45
CA MET A 305 -9.15 8.39 8.68
C MET A 305 -8.34 9.45 9.43
N SER A 306 -8.63 9.61 10.71
CA SER A 306 -7.89 10.56 11.56
C SER A 306 -6.47 10.09 11.86
N GLY A 307 -6.28 8.79 12.10
CA GLY A 307 -4.99 8.21 12.44
C GLY A 307 -4.03 8.20 11.27
N LEU A 308 -4.48 7.84 10.07
CA LEU A 308 -3.64 7.78 8.86
C LEU A 308 -3.34 9.17 8.26
N PHE A 309 -3.87 10.23 8.84
CA PHE A 309 -3.44 11.59 8.61
C PHE A 309 -2.36 11.98 9.64
N GLY A 310 -1.12 11.65 9.34
CA GLY A 310 0.03 11.96 10.19
C GLY A 310 0.61 10.77 10.97
N ARG A 311 0.10 9.54 10.78
CA ARG A 311 0.63 8.36 11.48
C ARG A 311 0.67 7.12 10.58
N TRP A 312 1.68 6.29 10.81
CA TRP A 312 1.78 4.94 10.26
C TRP A 312 2.08 3.92 11.34
N GLU A 313 1.52 2.73 11.19
CA GLU A 313 1.91 1.56 11.99
C GLU A 313 3.20 0.94 11.42
N GLY A 314 4.09 0.48 12.31
CA GLY A 314 5.39 -0.11 11.97
C GLY A 314 5.33 -1.58 11.54
N ASN A 315 4.19 -2.06 11.10
CA ASN A 315 3.98 -3.39 10.52
C ASN A 315 4.23 -3.44 9.00
N TRP A 316 4.99 -2.50 8.48
CA TRP A 316 5.22 -2.25 7.08
C TRP A 316 6.68 -1.80 6.85
N VAL A 317 7.23 -2.13 5.68
CA VAL A 317 8.57 -1.72 5.26
C VAL A 317 8.49 -0.99 3.94
N GLY A 318 9.20 0.15 3.81
CA GLY A 318 9.36 0.90 2.57
C GLY A 318 10.58 0.45 1.80
N TRP A 319 10.44 0.38 0.48
CA TRP A 319 11.51 0.09 -0.46
C TRP A 319 12.18 1.37 -0.96
N ASN A 320 11.40 2.20 -1.60
CA ASN A 320 11.84 3.41 -2.30
C ASN A 320 10.68 4.38 -2.53
N THR A 321 11.00 5.54 -3.12
CA THR A 321 10.03 6.59 -3.48
C THR A 321 10.08 6.94 -4.97
N GLY A 322 10.68 6.08 -5.81
CA GLY A 322 10.92 6.38 -7.22
C GLY A 322 9.72 6.12 -8.11
N HIS A 323 9.50 7.03 -9.04
CA HIS A 323 8.60 6.87 -10.19
C HIS A 323 9.43 6.79 -11.47
N ASP A 324 8.86 6.20 -12.53
CA ASP A 324 9.52 6.03 -13.84
C ASP A 324 10.90 5.36 -13.71
N VAL A 325 10.95 4.27 -12.91
CA VAL A 325 12.18 3.58 -12.53
C VAL A 325 12.76 2.80 -13.70
N ARG A 326 14.03 3.01 -14.00
CA ARG A 326 14.77 2.23 -14.99
C ARG A 326 15.42 1.02 -14.31
N LEU A 327 15.28 -0.15 -14.93
CA LEU A 327 15.94 -1.36 -14.46
C LEU A 327 17.35 -1.44 -15.09
N PRO A 328 18.44 -1.26 -14.31
CA PRO A 328 19.79 -1.25 -14.85
C PRO A 328 20.12 -2.59 -15.54
N GLY A 329 20.66 -2.54 -16.77
CA GLY A 329 20.97 -3.74 -17.54
C GLY A 329 19.79 -4.41 -18.26
N SER A 330 18.57 -3.87 -18.14
CA SER A 330 17.40 -4.33 -18.89
C SER A 330 17.57 -4.08 -20.38
N ALA A 331 17.11 -5.02 -21.21
CA ALA A 331 17.04 -4.85 -22.66
C ALA A 331 15.99 -3.80 -23.06
N SER A 332 14.91 -3.69 -22.29
CA SER A 332 13.91 -2.66 -22.46
C SER A 332 14.37 -1.32 -21.86
N ARG A 333 14.34 -0.27 -22.68
CA ARG A 333 14.64 1.09 -22.24
C ARG A 333 13.47 1.80 -21.56
N ALA A 334 12.25 1.25 -21.69
CA ALA A 334 11.07 1.81 -21.06
C ALA A 334 11.18 1.69 -19.54
N PRO A 335 10.91 2.75 -18.77
CA PRO A 335 10.82 2.65 -17.33
C PRO A 335 9.64 1.78 -16.91
N ILE A 336 9.66 1.31 -15.67
CA ILE A 336 8.48 0.82 -14.97
C ILE A 336 7.90 1.96 -14.15
N GLY A 337 6.59 1.97 -13.91
CA GLY A 337 5.95 3.04 -13.14
C GLY A 337 6.54 3.18 -11.75
N PHE A 338 6.78 2.06 -11.09
CA PHE A 338 7.39 1.98 -9.75
C PHE A 338 7.99 0.59 -9.49
N LEU A 339 8.98 0.50 -8.60
CA LEU A 339 9.57 -0.78 -8.16
C LEU A 339 9.00 -1.20 -6.79
N MET A 340 8.01 -2.08 -6.80
CA MET A 340 7.40 -2.63 -5.58
C MET A 340 7.31 -4.16 -5.58
N TYR A 341 7.43 -4.78 -6.74
CA TYR A 341 7.40 -6.22 -6.96
C TYR A 341 8.76 -6.72 -7.43
N PRO A 342 9.09 -8.01 -7.24
CA PRO A 342 10.13 -8.63 -8.04
C PRO A 342 9.88 -8.40 -9.52
N ASN A 343 10.90 -8.02 -10.26
CA ASN A 343 10.87 -7.85 -11.71
C ASN A 343 11.85 -8.83 -12.35
N GLY A 344 11.56 -9.24 -13.59
CA GLY A 344 12.42 -10.13 -14.34
C GLY A 344 12.26 -9.96 -15.83
N GLU A 345 13.26 -10.41 -16.60
CA GLU A 345 13.22 -10.50 -18.05
C GLU A 345 14.06 -11.66 -18.58
N ASN A 346 13.74 -12.12 -19.76
CA ASN A 346 14.59 -13.01 -20.57
C ASN A 346 14.48 -12.62 -22.07
N ALA A 347 14.91 -13.48 -22.98
CA ALA A 347 14.85 -13.18 -24.41
C ALA A 347 13.43 -12.99 -24.95
N SER A 348 12.38 -13.39 -24.22
CA SER A 348 10.96 -13.13 -24.58
C SER A 348 10.45 -11.77 -24.11
N GLY A 349 11.24 -11.01 -23.32
CA GLY A 349 10.84 -9.74 -22.75
C GLY A 349 10.69 -9.78 -21.24
N ARG A 350 10.07 -8.73 -20.66
CA ARG A 350 9.80 -8.62 -19.24
C ARG A 350 8.72 -9.61 -18.81
N PHE A 351 8.93 -10.19 -17.64
CA PHE A 351 7.92 -11.00 -16.98
C PHE A 351 6.81 -10.11 -16.42
N ASP A 352 5.66 -10.70 -16.25
CA ASP A 352 4.53 -10.05 -15.64
C ASP A 352 4.65 -10.11 -14.10
N GLU A 353 5.14 -9.03 -13.49
CA GLU A 353 5.37 -8.91 -12.06
C GLU A 353 4.09 -9.02 -11.22
N LEU A 354 2.94 -8.75 -11.82
CA LEU A 354 1.63 -8.87 -11.18
C LEU A 354 1.02 -10.27 -11.31
N SER A 355 1.71 -11.22 -11.94
CA SER A 355 1.26 -12.59 -12.15
C SER A 355 2.21 -13.60 -11.49
N PRO A 356 2.20 -13.73 -10.15
CA PRO A 356 3.10 -14.63 -9.43
C PRO A 356 2.79 -16.12 -9.62
N ASP A 357 1.79 -16.47 -10.42
CA ASP A 357 1.53 -17.85 -10.85
C ASP A 357 2.33 -18.23 -12.09
N THR A 358 2.68 -17.26 -12.94
CA THR A 358 3.54 -17.42 -14.12
C THR A 358 4.97 -16.99 -13.84
N PHE A 359 5.17 -15.83 -13.24
CA PHE A 359 6.44 -15.38 -12.66
C PHE A 359 6.44 -15.69 -11.18
N LYS A 360 6.96 -16.86 -10.80
CA LYS A 360 6.82 -17.40 -9.44
C LYS A 360 7.76 -16.72 -8.45
N TYR A 361 7.18 -16.10 -7.44
CA TYR A 361 7.90 -15.64 -6.26
C TYR A 361 7.08 -15.85 -4.98
N ILE A 362 7.78 -16.00 -3.86
CA ILE A 362 7.21 -16.13 -2.52
C ILE A 362 7.89 -15.09 -1.64
N ILE A 363 7.12 -14.40 -0.82
CA ILE A 363 7.65 -13.44 0.16
C ILE A 363 7.11 -13.82 1.54
N SER A 364 8.00 -13.87 2.52
CA SER A 364 7.64 -14.09 3.93
C SER A 364 8.49 -13.21 4.85
N ALA A 365 7.98 -12.91 6.03
CA ALA A 365 8.70 -12.15 7.04
C ALA A 365 8.62 -12.84 8.40
N THR A 366 9.66 -12.69 9.19
CA THR A 366 9.71 -13.15 10.57
C THR A 366 10.16 -12.00 11.45
N GLU A 367 9.42 -11.73 12.52
CA GLU A 367 9.85 -10.77 13.53
C GLU A 367 10.88 -11.42 14.43
N ILE A 368 12.08 -10.84 14.52
CA ILE A 368 13.16 -11.29 15.38
C ILE A 368 12.98 -10.61 16.74
N ARG A 369 12.59 -11.39 17.72
CA ARG A 369 12.52 -10.93 19.11
C ARG A 369 13.91 -11.03 19.73
N ALA A 370 14.32 -9.99 20.46
CA ALA A 370 15.56 -9.95 21.21
C ALA A 370 15.49 -10.92 22.41
#